data_d9dceb3a937b62fa7c99865a6bcd7bcc
#
_entry.id   d9dceb3a937b62fa7c99865a6bcd7bcc
#
_cell.length_a   1.000
_cell.length_b   1.000
_cell.length_c   1.000
_cell.angle_alpha   90.00
_cell.angle_beta   90.00
_cell.angle_gamma   90.00
#
_symmetry.space_group_name_H-M   'P 1'
#
loop_
_entity.id
_entity.type
_entity.pdbx_description
1 polymer ?
#
loop_
_entity_poly.entity_id
_entity_poly.type
_entity_poly.pdbx_seq_one_letter_code
_entity_poly.pdbx_strand_id
1 'polypeptide(L)'
;LDKGVGRLVNAYLREPVNHSVDTGQATVSTMDHHVLVVHPEDRDAVIAQISARQGRTLIFARTKHGADKLAKKIAAQGVPVGALHGGKTQATRTRTLKDFKTGTIRTLVATNVAARGIHVDDISLVVHFDAPTDPKDYLHRAGRTARAGESGTVVTMTAPRQQRTVQHMTDRCGVKPVVTRVRPSSSELVTITGSRE
;
A
#
# COMPACT_ATOMS: atom_id res chain seq x y z
N LEU A 1 -7.91 -2.58 -19.99
CA LEU A 1 -9.14 -1.79 -20.04
C LEU A 1 -10.17 -2.43 -19.10
N ASP A 2 -10.81 -1.64 -18.24
CA ASP A 2 -11.86 -2.14 -17.35
C ASP A 2 -13.07 -2.59 -18.15
N LYS A 3 -13.81 -3.60 -17.65
CA LYS A 3 -14.94 -4.26 -18.36
C LYS A 3 -15.99 -3.28 -18.96
N GLY A 4 -16.11 -2.06 -18.43
CA GLY A 4 -17.01 -1.02 -18.95
C GLY A 4 -16.44 -0.26 -20.15
N VAL A 5 -15.13 -0.06 -20.19
CA VAL A 5 -14.45 0.69 -21.26
C VAL A 5 -14.33 -0.16 -22.54
N GLY A 6 -14.16 -1.47 -22.41
CA GLY A 6 -14.11 -2.39 -23.55
C GLY A 6 -15.35 -2.33 -24.43
N ARG A 7 -16.55 -2.16 -23.84
CA ARG A 7 -17.80 -2.00 -24.60
C ARG A 7 -17.83 -0.70 -25.41
N LEU A 8 -17.35 0.39 -24.84
CA LEU A 8 -17.28 1.69 -25.51
C LEU A 8 -16.26 1.65 -26.66
N VAL A 9 -15.09 1.06 -26.41
CA VAL A 9 -14.04 0.88 -27.43
C VAL A 9 -14.60 0.10 -28.63
N ASN A 10 -15.25 -1.04 -28.39
CA ASN A 10 -15.81 -1.86 -29.47
C ASN A 10 -17.01 -1.21 -30.18
N ALA A 11 -17.75 -0.32 -29.50
CA ALA A 11 -18.90 0.36 -30.08
C ALA A 11 -18.54 1.61 -30.92
N TYR A 12 -17.47 2.32 -30.57
CA TYR A 12 -17.18 3.64 -31.11
C TYR A 12 -15.81 3.78 -31.78
N LEU A 13 -14.90 2.82 -31.63
CA LEU A 13 -13.58 2.88 -32.28
C LEU A 13 -13.45 1.81 -33.38
N ARG A 14 -12.96 2.22 -34.53
CA ARG A 14 -12.56 1.31 -35.62
C ARG A 14 -11.08 1.02 -35.51
N GLU A 15 -10.74 -0.27 -35.43
CA GLU A 15 -9.36 -0.77 -35.30
C GLU A 15 -8.52 -0.06 -34.20
N PRO A 16 -8.97 -0.09 -32.93
CA PRO A 16 -8.25 0.60 -31.85
C PRO A 16 -6.87 -0.05 -31.63
N VAL A 17 -5.82 0.75 -31.68
CA VAL A 17 -4.48 0.31 -31.29
C VAL A 17 -4.39 0.33 -29.76
N ASN A 18 -4.14 -0.83 -29.16
CA ASN A 18 -3.95 -0.96 -27.72
C ASN A 18 -2.48 -0.69 -27.36
N HIS A 19 -2.20 0.44 -26.75
CA HIS A 19 -0.92 0.69 -26.08
C HIS A 19 -1.07 0.40 -24.60
N SER A 20 -0.38 -0.61 -24.09
CA SER A 20 -0.23 -0.85 -22.67
C SER A 20 1.10 -0.26 -22.21
N VAL A 21 1.04 0.80 -21.41
CA VAL A 21 2.24 1.47 -20.85
C VAL A 21 2.70 0.78 -19.56
N ASP A 22 1.91 -0.17 -19.07
CA ASP A 22 2.10 -0.80 -17.76
C ASP A 22 2.32 -2.32 -17.94
N THR A 23 3.56 -2.70 -18.13
CA THR A 23 3.99 -4.09 -17.95
C THR A 23 4.14 -4.35 -16.45
N GLY A 24 3.02 -4.53 -15.75
CA GLY A 24 3.01 -4.77 -14.30
C GLY A 24 3.91 -5.93 -13.85
N GLN A 25 4.37 -6.76 -14.77
CA GLN A 25 5.33 -7.84 -14.50
C GLN A 25 6.77 -7.33 -14.31
N ALA A 26 7.21 -6.29 -15.04
CA ALA A 26 8.57 -5.75 -14.89
C ALA A 26 8.79 -5.04 -13.55
N THR A 27 7.74 -4.44 -12.99
CA THR A 27 7.81 -3.73 -11.71
C THR A 27 7.81 -4.69 -10.51
N VAL A 28 7.21 -5.88 -10.65
CA VAL A 28 7.13 -6.87 -9.56
C VAL A 28 8.51 -7.47 -9.23
N SER A 29 9.39 -7.61 -10.20
CA SER A 29 10.72 -8.23 -10.02
C SER A 29 11.71 -7.35 -9.23
N THR A 30 11.44 -6.06 -9.06
CA THR A 30 12.29 -5.11 -8.32
C THR A 30 11.79 -4.84 -6.90
N MET A 31 10.74 -5.54 -6.46
CA MET A 31 10.12 -5.36 -5.14
C MET A 31 10.30 -6.60 -4.28
N ASP A 32 10.58 -6.36 -3.01
CA ASP A 32 10.51 -7.40 -1.98
C ASP A 32 9.08 -7.49 -1.45
N HIS A 33 8.47 -8.66 -1.60
CA HIS A 33 7.10 -8.90 -1.17
C HIS A 33 7.05 -9.74 0.10
N HIS A 34 6.35 -9.24 1.12
CA HIS A 34 6.20 -9.90 2.40
C HIS A 34 4.73 -9.99 2.82
N VAL A 35 4.37 -11.09 3.47
CA VAL A 35 3.10 -11.25 4.19
C VAL A 35 3.43 -11.35 5.67
N LEU A 36 3.04 -10.35 6.44
CA LEU A 36 3.18 -10.34 7.89
C LEU A 36 1.93 -10.91 8.54
N VAL A 37 2.08 -12.06 9.17
CA VAL A 37 1.02 -12.69 9.95
C VAL A 37 1.06 -12.12 11.37
N VAL A 38 0.03 -11.32 11.69
CA VAL A 38 -0.07 -10.54 12.93
C VAL A 38 -1.34 -10.95 13.67
N HIS A 39 -1.23 -11.19 14.97
CA HIS A 39 -2.41 -11.40 15.81
C HIS A 39 -3.25 -10.12 15.88
N PRO A 40 -4.60 -10.23 15.97
CA PRO A 40 -5.48 -9.06 16.00
C PRO A 40 -5.14 -8.05 17.11
N GLU A 41 -4.74 -8.52 18.29
CA GLU A 41 -4.33 -7.71 19.44
C GLU A 41 -3.05 -6.91 19.18
N ASP A 42 -2.13 -7.43 18.39
CA ASP A 42 -0.83 -6.81 18.09
C ASP A 42 -0.88 -5.85 16.92
N ARG A 43 -1.96 -5.86 16.16
CA ARG A 43 -2.07 -5.20 14.86
C ARG A 43 -1.83 -3.69 14.92
N ASP A 44 -2.38 -3.04 15.95
CA ASP A 44 -2.26 -1.59 16.13
C ASP A 44 -0.83 -1.20 16.55
N ALA A 45 -0.18 -1.99 17.41
CA ALA A 45 1.20 -1.76 17.83
C ALA A 45 2.19 -1.99 16.67
N VAL A 46 2.01 -3.08 15.92
CA VAL A 46 2.85 -3.38 14.75
C VAL A 46 2.76 -2.28 13.70
N ILE A 47 1.57 -1.80 13.36
CA ILE A 47 1.45 -0.74 12.34
C ILE A 47 1.97 0.62 12.83
N ALA A 48 1.85 0.92 14.12
CA ALA A 48 2.43 2.13 14.69
C ALA A 48 3.97 2.08 14.64
N GLN A 49 4.57 0.94 14.99
CA GLN A 49 6.00 0.72 14.89
C GLN A 49 6.51 0.83 13.44
N ILE A 50 5.82 0.20 12.48
CA ILE A 50 6.13 0.35 11.04
C ILE A 50 6.08 1.83 10.64
N SER A 51 5.10 2.57 11.13
CA SER A 51 4.88 3.98 10.77
C SER A 51 5.94 4.93 11.35
N ALA A 52 6.62 4.53 12.43
CA ALA A 52 7.67 5.30 13.08
C ALA A 52 9.05 5.16 12.39
N ARG A 53 9.16 4.31 11.34
CA ARG A 53 10.41 4.11 10.60
C ARG A 53 10.92 5.38 9.90
N GLN A 54 12.20 5.37 9.56
CA GLN A 54 12.75 6.35 8.62
C GLN A 54 12.29 6.01 7.19
N GLY A 55 12.13 6.98 6.33
CA GLY A 55 11.66 6.79 4.96
C GLY A 55 10.14 6.87 4.82
N ARG A 56 9.69 7.08 3.58
CA ARG A 56 8.26 7.26 3.28
C ARG A 56 7.52 5.95 3.25
N THR A 57 6.39 5.91 3.95
CA THR A 57 5.50 4.76 4.05
C THR A 57 4.10 5.12 3.55
N LEU A 58 3.58 4.34 2.61
CA LEU A 58 2.20 4.45 2.14
C LEU A 58 1.39 3.25 2.63
N ILE A 59 0.37 3.52 3.43
CA ILE A 59 -0.49 2.50 4.04
C ILE A 59 -1.85 2.52 3.35
N PHE A 60 -2.30 1.35 2.90
CA PHE A 60 -3.61 1.19 2.29
C PHE A 60 -4.64 0.65 3.28
N ALA A 61 -5.69 1.42 3.52
CA ALA A 61 -6.88 1.02 4.26
C ALA A 61 -8.07 0.83 3.31
N ARG A 62 -8.99 -0.08 3.65
CA ARG A 62 -10.11 -0.45 2.79
C ARG A 62 -11.14 0.67 2.65
N THR A 63 -11.44 1.39 3.73
CA THR A 63 -12.52 2.39 3.77
C THR A 63 -12.02 3.76 4.20
N LYS A 64 -12.77 4.81 3.85
CA LYS A 64 -12.51 6.20 4.28
C LYS A 64 -12.45 6.30 5.82
N HIS A 65 -13.42 5.72 6.50
CA HIS A 65 -13.48 5.71 7.95
C HIS A 65 -12.34 4.91 8.58
N GLY A 66 -11.98 3.76 7.97
CA GLY A 66 -10.81 2.97 8.37
C GLY A 66 -9.51 3.74 8.25
N ALA A 67 -9.35 4.51 7.17
CA ALA A 67 -8.17 5.36 6.98
C ALA A 67 -8.04 6.45 8.06
N ASP A 68 -9.15 7.14 8.37
CA ASP A 68 -9.15 8.16 9.44
C ASP A 68 -8.89 7.55 10.82
N LYS A 69 -9.54 6.43 11.13
CA LYS A 69 -9.34 5.72 12.41
C LYS A 69 -7.89 5.26 12.56
N LEU A 70 -7.32 4.70 11.51
CA LEU A 70 -5.94 4.23 11.53
C LEU A 70 -4.95 5.40 11.69
N ALA A 71 -5.12 6.47 10.94
CA ALA A 71 -4.28 7.65 11.07
C ALA A 71 -4.34 8.27 12.49
N LYS A 72 -5.54 8.33 13.10
CA LYS A 72 -5.69 8.77 14.50
C LYS A 72 -4.94 7.87 15.47
N LYS A 73 -5.01 6.55 15.31
CA LYS A 73 -4.29 5.59 16.16
C LYS A 73 -2.77 5.76 16.06
N ILE A 74 -2.26 5.92 14.83
CA ILE A 74 -0.83 6.14 14.57
C ILE A 74 -0.39 7.49 15.17
N ALA A 75 -1.17 8.55 14.98
CA ALA A 75 -0.89 9.87 15.55
C ALA A 75 -0.86 9.86 17.08
N ALA A 76 -1.73 9.08 17.73
CA ALA A 76 -1.77 8.92 19.19
C ALA A 76 -0.48 8.27 19.75
N GLN A 77 0.31 7.61 18.92
CA GLN A 77 1.64 7.07 19.26
C GLN A 77 2.77 8.08 18.98
N GLY A 78 2.44 9.35 18.70
CA GLY A 78 3.42 10.40 18.43
C GLY A 78 4.01 10.39 17.02
N VAL A 79 3.49 9.59 16.10
CA VAL A 79 3.98 9.50 14.73
C VAL A 79 3.26 10.48 13.82
N PRO A 80 3.97 11.42 13.14
CA PRO A 80 3.37 12.33 12.17
C PRO A 80 2.82 11.55 10.97
N VAL A 81 1.51 11.62 10.78
CA VAL A 81 0.78 10.84 9.76
C VAL A 81 -0.33 11.67 9.13
N GLY A 82 -0.59 11.45 7.85
CA GLY A 82 -1.71 12.02 7.13
C GLY A 82 -2.71 10.97 6.68
N ALA A 83 -3.98 11.36 6.51
CA ALA A 83 -5.01 10.53 5.90
C ALA A 83 -5.49 11.12 4.57
N LEU A 84 -5.58 10.28 3.53
CA LEU A 84 -5.99 10.67 2.18
C LEU A 84 -7.11 9.77 1.66
N HIS A 85 -8.29 10.33 1.51
CA HIS A 85 -9.46 9.62 0.97
C HIS A 85 -10.50 10.59 0.40
N GLY A 86 -11.47 10.10 -0.35
CA GLY A 86 -12.47 10.91 -1.02
C GLY A 86 -13.46 11.65 -0.10
N GLY A 87 -13.40 11.46 1.22
CA GLY A 87 -14.14 12.26 2.21
C GLY A 87 -13.42 13.53 2.67
N LYS A 88 -12.16 13.72 2.25
CA LYS A 88 -11.41 14.95 2.54
C LYS A 88 -11.68 16.02 1.50
N THR A 89 -11.71 17.29 1.92
CA THR A 89 -11.78 18.43 1.00
C THR A 89 -10.54 18.47 0.10
N GLN A 90 -10.66 19.09 -1.08
CA GLN A 90 -9.53 19.20 -1.99
C GLN A 90 -8.35 19.97 -1.36
N ALA A 91 -8.63 21.01 -0.58
CA ALA A 91 -7.60 21.76 0.15
C ALA A 91 -6.84 20.87 1.14
N THR A 92 -7.56 20.06 1.93
CA THR A 92 -6.93 19.10 2.87
C THR A 92 -6.09 18.07 2.13
N ARG A 93 -6.58 17.52 1.01
CA ARG A 93 -5.85 16.55 0.20
C ARG A 93 -4.55 17.15 -0.35
N THR A 94 -4.62 18.34 -0.91
CA THR A 94 -3.45 19.06 -1.46
C THR A 94 -2.41 19.30 -0.37
N ARG A 95 -2.83 19.78 0.81
CA ARG A 95 -1.94 20.02 1.96
C ARG A 95 -1.28 18.71 2.42
N THR A 96 -2.07 17.65 2.65
CA THR A 96 -1.55 16.36 3.11
C THR A 96 -0.53 15.78 2.13
N LEU A 97 -0.80 15.86 0.82
CA LEU A 97 0.15 15.41 -0.20
C LEU A 97 1.42 16.28 -0.24
N LYS A 98 1.30 17.59 -0.06
CA LYS A 98 2.46 18.48 0.06
C LYS A 98 3.32 18.09 1.26
N ASP A 99 2.72 17.91 2.43
CA ASP A 99 3.41 17.55 3.67
C ASP A 99 4.10 16.17 3.53
N PHE A 100 3.49 15.23 2.81
CA PHE A 100 4.10 13.94 2.51
C PHE A 100 5.26 14.05 1.50
N LYS A 101 5.13 14.88 0.47
CA LYS A 101 6.20 15.15 -0.52
C LYS A 101 7.40 15.83 0.11
N THR A 102 7.19 16.77 1.01
CA THR A 102 8.27 17.51 1.69
C THR A 102 8.90 16.73 2.84
N GLY A 103 8.29 15.58 3.24
CA GLY A 103 8.77 14.78 4.37
C GLY A 103 8.36 15.31 5.75
N THR A 104 7.52 16.34 5.81
CA THR A 104 6.91 16.84 7.06
C THR A 104 6.12 15.73 7.76
N ILE A 105 5.40 14.92 6.99
CA ILE A 105 4.88 13.62 7.40
C ILE A 105 5.56 12.54 6.57
N ARG A 106 5.93 11.43 7.19
CA ARG A 106 6.57 10.30 6.49
C ARG A 106 5.63 9.13 6.27
N THR A 107 4.47 9.15 6.92
CA THR A 107 3.44 8.11 6.80
C THR A 107 2.16 8.70 6.26
N LEU A 108 1.63 8.07 5.21
CA LEU A 108 0.36 8.42 4.60
C LEU A 108 -0.58 7.22 4.61
N VAL A 109 -1.76 7.37 5.19
CA VAL A 109 -2.82 6.35 5.14
C VAL A 109 -3.81 6.73 4.05
N ALA A 110 -4.02 5.89 3.06
CA ALA A 110 -4.86 6.19 1.92
C ALA A 110 -5.85 5.06 1.59
N THR A 111 -6.98 5.42 0.98
CA THR A 111 -7.83 4.46 0.29
C THR A 111 -7.32 4.25 -1.15
N ASN A 112 -7.65 3.10 -1.74
CA ASN A 112 -7.22 2.74 -3.09
C ASN A 112 -7.55 3.84 -4.14
N VAL A 113 -8.78 4.36 -4.10
CA VAL A 113 -9.23 5.41 -5.05
C VAL A 113 -8.44 6.71 -4.86
N ALA A 114 -8.18 7.12 -3.63
CA ALA A 114 -7.46 8.36 -3.36
C ALA A 114 -5.96 8.28 -3.63
N ALA A 115 -5.40 7.08 -3.58
CA ALA A 115 -3.99 6.83 -3.91
C ALA A 115 -3.73 6.79 -5.42
N ARG A 116 -4.75 6.70 -6.25
CA ARG A 116 -4.61 6.82 -7.72
C ARG A 116 -4.12 8.23 -8.04
N GLY A 117 -3.07 8.32 -8.86
CA GLY A 117 -2.47 9.60 -9.23
C GLY A 117 -1.56 10.24 -8.16
N ILE A 118 -1.26 9.55 -7.06
CA ILE A 118 -0.18 10.00 -6.18
C ILE A 118 1.16 9.81 -6.92
N HIS A 119 1.77 10.94 -7.28
CA HIS A 119 3.13 11.01 -7.80
C HIS A 119 4.03 11.52 -6.69
N VAL A 120 4.49 10.59 -5.86
CA VAL A 120 5.50 10.82 -4.83
C VAL A 120 6.58 9.79 -5.06
N ASP A 121 7.78 10.26 -5.26
CA ASP A 121 8.96 9.42 -5.37
C ASP A 121 9.46 9.06 -3.96
N ASP A 122 10.40 8.14 -3.86
CA ASP A 122 11.00 7.68 -2.61
C ASP A 122 10.02 7.03 -1.60
N ILE A 123 8.91 6.48 -2.04
CA ILE A 123 8.10 5.60 -1.20
C ILE A 123 8.81 4.27 -1.11
N SER A 124 9.56 4.05 -0.04
CA SER A 124 10.35 2.84 0.15
C SER A 124 9.55 1.67 0.72
N LEU A 125 8.37 1.94 1.31
CA LEU A 125 7.50 0.90 1.87
C LEU A 125 6.03 1.16 1.53
N VAL A 126 5.40 0.14 0.96
CA VAL A 126 3.93 0.07 0.80
C VAL A 126 3.38 -0.98 1.76
N VAL A 127 2.37 -0.62 2.54
CA VAL A 127 1.71 -1.52 3.48
C VAL A 127 0.24 -1.67 3.11
N HIS A 128 -0.17 -2.89 2.83
CA HIS A 128 -1.58 -3.27 2.77
C HIS A 128 -2.04 -3.58 4.21
N PHE A 129 -2.51 -2.57 4.94
CA PHE A 129 -3.09 -2.77 6.26
C PHE A 129 -4.35 -3.64 6.15
N ASP A 130 -5.18 -3.36 5.16
CA ASP A 130 -6.23 -4.28 4.71
C ASP A 130 -5.81 -4.91 3.39
N ALA A 131 -5.62 -6.23 3.40
CA ALA A 131 -5.26 -6.98 2.21
C ALA A 131 -6.25 -6.71 1.07
N PRO A 132 -5.78 -6.46 -0.15
CA PRO A 132 -6.64 -6.36 -1.32
C PRO A 132 -7.28 -7.72 -1.61
N THR A 133 -8.49 -7.70 -2.16
CA THR A 133 -9.22 -8.91 -2.56
C THR A 133 -9.02 -9.26 -4.04
N ASP A 134 -8.50 -8.30 -4.80
CA ASP A 134 -8.31 -8.38 -6.24
C ASP A 134 -6.81 -8.28 -6.60
N PRO A 135 -6.29 -9.19 -7.46
CA PRO A 135 -4.90 -9.18 -7.91
C PRO A 135 -4.46 -7.87 -8.55
N LYS A 136 -5.34 -7.25 -9.35
CA LYS A 136 -5.05 -5.99 -10.01
C LYS A 136 -4.87 -4.85 -9.01
N ASP A 137 -5.71 -4.82 -7.97
CA ASP A 137 -5.58 -3.86 -6.87
C ASP A 137 -4.26 -4.05 -6.11
N TYR A 138 -3.85 -5.32 -5.89
CA TYR A 138 -2.56 -5.62 -5.28
C TYR A 138 -1.41 -4.99 -6.05
N LEU A 139 -1.34 -5.24 -7.35
CA LEU A 139 -0.27 -4.73 -8.22
C LEU A 139 -0.30 -3.19 -8.32
N HIS A 140 -1.48 -2.59 -8.42
CA HIS A 140 -1.62 -1.13 -8.46
C HIS A 140 -1.17 -0.45 -7.17
N ARG A 141 -1.39 -1.07 -6.01
CA ARG A 141 -0.90 -0.58 -4.72
C ARG A 141 0.60 -0.79 -4.61
N ALA A 142 1.10 -1.98 -4.92
CA ALA A 142 2.52 -2.29 -4.94
C ALA A 142 3.31 -1.31 -5.82
N GLY A 143 2.82 -0.99 -7.01
CA GLY A 143 3.45 -0.04 -7.94
C GLY A 143 3.50 1.42 -7.45
N ARG A 144 3.23 1.70 -6.18
CA ARG A 144 3.51 2.99 -5.55
C ARG A 144 4.93 3.07 -4.97
N THR A 145 5.61 1.95 -4.83
CA THR A 145 7.05 1.87 -4.50
C THR A 145 7.85 1.36 -5.71
N ALA A 146 9.15 1.22 -5.57
CA ALA A 146 10.07 0.73 -6.60
C ALA A 146 9.96 1.48 -7.94
N ARG A 147 9.87 2.81 -7.89
CA ARG A 147 9.83 3.66 -9.08
C ARG A 147 11.23 4.09 -9.49
N ALA A 148 11.36 4.45 -10.76
CA ALA A 148 12.61 4.96 -11.35
C ALA A 148 13.83 4.02 -11.19
N GLY A 149 13.60 2.70 -11.08
CA GLY A 149 14.69 1.72 -10.95
C GLY A 149 15.16 1.47 -9.52
N GLU A 150 14.52 2.10 -8.52
CA GLU A 150 14.81 1.82 -7.11
C GLU A 150 14.14 0.53 -6.62
N SER A 151 14.70 -0.06 -5.57
CA SER A 151 14.07 -1.17 -4.87
C SER A 151 12.96 -0.68 -3.93
N GLY A 152 11.99 -1.53 -3.66
CA GLY A 152 10.90 -1.20 -2.76
C GLY A 152 10.36 -2.41 -2.04
N THR A 153 9.83 -2.20 -0.85
CA THR A 153 9.24 -3.26 -0.04
C THR A 153 7.72 -3.15 -0.01
N VAL A 154 7.05 -4.26 -0.23
CA VAL A 154 5.60 -4.38 -0.13
C VAL A 154 5.25 -5.35 0.99
N VAL A 155 4.50 -4.87 1.96
CA VAL A 155 4.06 -5.65 3.13
C VAL A 155 2.54 -5.80 3.09
N THR A 156 2.04 -7.02 3.21
CA THR A 156 0.62 -7.30 3.41
C THR A 156 0.38 -7.85 4.80
N MET A 157 -0.35 -7.11 5.63
CA MET A 157 -0.72 -7.56 6.97
C MET A 157 -1.94 -8.47 6.93
N THR A 158 -1.89 -9.58 7.63
CA THR A 158 -2.99 -10.54 7.70
C THR A 158 -3.11 -11.19 9.08
N ALA A 159 -4.32 -11.55 9.48
CA ALA A 159 -4.54 -12.41 10.64
C ALA A 159 -4.20 -13.87 10.30
N PRO A 160 -3.80 -14.72 11.27
CA PRO A 160 -3.47 -16.12 11.02
C PRO A 160 -4.54 -16.88 10.23
N ARG A 161 -5.81 -16.67 10.56
CA ARG A 161 -6.96 -17.31 9.89
C ARG A 161 -7.14 -16.90 8.42
N GLN A 162 -6.58 -15.75 8.00
CA GLN A 162 -6.71 -15.20 6.64
C GLN A 162 -5.47 -15.42 5.79
N GLN A 163 -4.41 -16.02 6.35
CA GLN A 163 -3.14 -16.21 5.65
C GLN A 163 -3.29 -16.93 4.31
N ARG A 164 -4.06 -18.03 4.28
CA ARG A 164 -4.29 -18.81 3.04
C ARG A 164 -5.00 -17.99 1.96
N THR A 165 -5.96 -17.15 2.35
CA THR A 165 -6.69 -16.26 1.41
C THR A 165 -5.75 -15.26 0.77
N VAL A 166 -4.86 -14.65 1.57
CA VAL A 166 -3.86 -13.71 1.07
C VAL A 166 -2.87 -14.42 0.14
N GLN A 167 -2.40 -15.61 0.52
CA GLN A 167 -1.47 -16.37 -0.30
C GLN A 167 -2.09 -16.75 -1.65
N HIS A 168 -3.32 -17.25 -1.67
CA HIS A 168 -4.02 -17.54 -2.94
C HIS A 168 -4.18 -16.27 -3.81
N MET A 169 -4.42 -15.13 -3.22
CA MET A 169 -4.51 -13.86 -3.95
C MET A 169 -3.15 -13.47 -4.55
N THR A 170 -2.05 -13.57 -3.80
CA THR A 170 -0.69 -13.26 -4.29
C THR A 170 -0.22 -14.22 -5.37
N ASP A 171 -0.56 -15.52 -5.27
CA ASP A 171 -0.27 -16.51 -6.31
C ASP A 171 -0.92 -16.11 -7.64
N ARG A 172 -2.16 -15.61 -7.60
CA ARG A 172 -2.87 -15.10 -8.78
C ARG A 172 -2.24 -13.84 -9.39
N CYS A 173 -1.43 -13.12 -8.61
CA CYS A 173 -0.62 -12.00 -9.11
C CYS A 173 0.72 -12.44 -9.70
N GLY A 174 1.08 -13.71 -9.61
CA GLY A 174 2.42 -14.21 -9.91
C GLY A 174 3.48 -13.79 -8.88
N VAL A 175 3.05 -13.38 -7.67
CA VAL A 175 3.92 -12.93 -6.59
C VAL A 175 4.07 -14.05 -5.57
N LYS A 176 5.33 -14.33 -5.18
CA LYS A 176 5.67 -15.28 -4.12
C LYS A 176 6.23 -14.54 -2.90
N PRO A 177 5.37 -14.03 -2.00
CA PRO A 177 5.84 -13.28 -0.85
C PRO A 177 6.48 -14.18 0.19
N VAL A 178 7.46 -13.63 0.91
CA VAL A 178 7.97 -14.25 2.14
C VAL A 178 6.93 -14.09 3.23
N VAL A 179 6.49 -15.20 3.83
CA VAL A 179 5.48 -15.19 4.90
C VAL A 179 6.19 -15.26 6.24
N THR A 180 5.99 -14.27 7.09
CA THR A 180 6.64 -14.15 8.40
C THR A 180 5.60 -13.86 9.49
N ARG A 181 5.67 -14.56 10.61
CA ARG A 181 4.88 -14.20 11.80
C ARG A 181 5.64 -13.17 12.59
N VAL A 182 4.99 -12.07 12.92
CA VAL A 182 5.60 -10.97 13.65
C VAL A 182 4.75 -10.54 14.84
N ARG A 183 5.46 -10.00 15.84
CA ARG A 183 4.89 -9.31 17.00
C ARG A 183 5.54 -7.92 17.11
N PRO A 184 5.00 -7.03 17.93
CA PRO A 184 5.68 -5.78 18.25
C PRO A 184 7.12 -6.04 18.71
N SER A 185 8.05 -5.24 18.23
CA SER A 185 9.49 -5.30 18.55
C SER A 185 10.20 -6.61 18.16
N SER A 186 9.60 -7.44 17.30
CA SER A 186 10.32 -8.62 16.80
C SER A 186 11.39 -8.21 15.79
N SER A 187 12.53 -8.91 15.81
CA SER A 187 13.68 -8.68 14.92
C SER A 187 13.29 -8.79 13.43
N GLU A 188 12.40 -9.71 13.12
CA GLU A 188 11.88 -9.90 11.76
C GLU A 188 11.11 -8.68 11.28
N LEU A 189 10.28 -8.06 12.15
CA LEU A 189 9.56 -6.85 11.82
C LEU A 189 10.53 -5.71 11.51
N VAL A 190 11.55 -5.54 12.33
CA VAL A 190 12.61 -4.52 12.14
C VAL A 190 13.34 -4.75 10.82
N THR A 191 13.78 -5.98 10.57
CA THR A 191 14.53 -6.34 9.37
C THR A 191 13.75 -6.11 8.09
N ILE A 192 12.46 -6.52 8.06
CA ILE A 192 11.61 -6.43 6.86
C ILE A 192 11.21 -4.98 6.58
N THR A 193 10.86 -4.22 7.61
CA THR A 193 10.24 -2.91 7.42
C THR A 193 11.20 -1.73 7.63
N GLY A 194 12.36 -1.97 8.21
CA GLY A 194 13.27 -0.91 8.66
C GLY A 194 12.67 -0.07 9.80
N SER A 195 11.71 -0.63 10.55
CA SER A 195 11.18 0.00 11.76
C SER A 195 12.22 0.00 12.87
N ARG A 196 12.09 0.91 13.84
CA ARG A 196 12.92 0.90 15.04
C ARG A 196 12.28 0.00 16.10
N GLU A 197 13.09 -0.51 16.98
CA GLU A 197 12.62 -1.21 18.19
C GLU A 197 11.79 -0.29 19.08
#